data_d1fbf4037385a3e76c9db6ca2ce277d2
#
_entry.id   d1fbf4037385a3e76c9db6ca2ce277d2
#
_cell.length_a   1.000
_cell.length_b   1.000
_cell.length_c   1.000
_cell.angle_alpha   90.00
_cell.angle_beta   90.00
_cell.angle_gamma   90.00
#
_symmetry.space_group_name_H-M   'P 1'
#
loop_
_entity.id
_entity.type
_entity.pdbx_description
1 polymer ?
#
loop_
_entity_poly.entity_id
_entity_poly.type
_entity_poly.pdbx_seq_one_letter_code
_entity_poly.pdbx_strand_id
1 'polypeptide(L)'
;MKTQRIIDAHVHIGRSLNFDMKETDVLEAMKKYNIEKVLVSNSESAEADHEQKLLPQELQISQVKSLEKSIKFAKENSGKVYVAPWFKPKTEKISDELINLIQNNLDVIKAVKFHPYHSALDFDDPLMNPYLDLAEQFNLPVITHTGTGENDC
;
A
#
# COMPACT_ATOMS: atom_id res chain seq x y z
N MET A 1 -33.86 -5.32 9.53
CA MET A 1 -32.47 -5.72 9.91
C MET A 1 -31.51 -4.64 9.47
N LYS A 2 -30.65 -4.13 10.35
CA LYS A 2 -29.54 -3.25 9.90
C LYS A 2 -28.59 -4.10 9.09
N THR A 3 -28.43 -3.81 7.81
CA THR A 3 -27.40 -4.43 6.97
C THR A 3 -26.03 -4.09 7.58
N GLN A 4 -25.26 -5.11 7.90
CA GLN A 4 -23.91 -4.94 8.43
C GLN A 4 -23.04 -4.25 7.36
N ARG A 5 -22.44 -3.13 7.72
CA ARG A 5 -21.48 -2.43 6.84
C ARG A 5 -20.12 -3.09 6.98
N ILE A 6 -19.53 -3.48 5.88
CA ILE A 6 -18.20 -4.10 5.83
C ILE A 6 -17.23 -3.10 5.22
N ILE A 7 -16.12 -2.86 5.92
CA ILE A 7 -14.98 -2.11 5.43
C ILE A 7 -13.77 -3.03 5.51
N ASP A 8 -13.11 -3.26 4.39
CA ASP A 8 -11.87 -4.02 4.34
C ASP A 8 -10.68 -3.05 4.33
N ALA A 9 -9.93 -3.06 5.43
CA ALA A 9 -8.82 -2.14 5.64
C ALA A 9 -7.47 -2.67 5.14
N HIS A 10 -7.42 -3.87 4.50
CA HIS A 10 -6.17 -4.47 4.06
C HIS A 10 -6.36 -5.22 2.74
N VAL A 11 -6.33 -4.50 1.64
CA VAL A 11 -6.47 -5.05 0.28
C VAL A 11 -5.24 -4.71 -0.54
N HIS A 12 -4.77 -5.64 -1.34
CA HIS A 12 -3.67 -5.41 -2.29
C HIS A 12 -4.19 -5.27 -3.71
N ILE A 13 -3.51 -4.43 -4.49
CA ILE A 13 -3.65 -4.31 -5.94
C ILE A 13 -2.26 -4.39 -6.57
N GLY A 14 -2.21 -4.58 -7.88
CA GLY A 14 -0.97 -4.58 -8.65
C GLY A 14 -0.41 -5.97 -8.89
N ARG A 15 0.64 -6.01 -9.71
CA ARG A 15 1.32 -7.24 -10.08
C ARG A 15 2.76 -7.22 -9.57
N SER A 16 3.05 -8.07 -8.60
CA SER A 16 4.38 -8.20 -8.04
C SER A 16 4.60 -9.63 -7.55
N LEU A 17 5.81 -10.16 -7.76
CA LEU A 17 6.17 -11.50 -7.34
C LEU A 17 5.17 -12.54 -7.89
N ASN A 18 4.49 -13.26 -7.01
CA ASN A 18 3.45 -14.24 -7.37
C ASN A 18 2.03 -13.65 -7.34
N PHE A 19 1.90 -12.37 -7.02
CA PHE A 19 0.61 -11.69 -6.95
C PHE A 19 0.27 -11.01 -8.29
N ASP A 20 -0.96 -11.20 -8.74
CA ASP A 20 -1.58 -10.46 -9.84
C ASP A 20 -3.02 -10.12 -9.42
N MET A 21 -3.16 -9.09 -8.58
CA MET A 21 -4.45 -8.60 -8.11
C MET A 21 -4.89 -7.41 -8.95
N LYS A 22 -5.82 -7.66 -9.85
CA LYS A 22 -6.37 -6.62 -10.72
C LYS A 22 -7.37 -5.76 -9.93
N GLU A 23 -7.44 -4.48 -10.29
CA GLU A 23 -8.43 -3.55 -9.74
C GLU A 23 -9.87 -4.04 -9.96
N THR A 24 -10.14 -4.69 -11.10
CA THR A 24 -11.43 -5.33 -11.41
C THR A 24 -11.79 -6.43 -10.42
N ASP A 25 -10.81 -7.25 -10.01
CA ASP A 25 -11.05 -8.35 -9.09
C ASP A 25 -11.44 -7.83 -7.69
N VAL A 26 -10.85 -6.69 -7.28
CA VAL A 26 -11.23 -6.00 -6.04
C VAL A 26 -12.68 -5.53 -6.11
N LEU A 27 -13.09 -4.89 -7.22
CA LEU A 27 -14.45 -4.40 -7.39
C LEU A 27 -15.47 -5.55 -7.45
N GLU A 28 -15.13 -6.67 -8.09
CA GLU A 28 -15.96 -7.87 -8.11
C GLU A 28 -16.11 -8.48 -6.71
N ALA A 29 -15.02 -8.58 -5.94
CA ALA A 29 -15.06 -9.04 -4.57
C ALA A 29 -15.92 -8.13 -3.68
N MET A 30 -15.77 -6.81 -3.81
CA MET A 30 -16.62 -5.84 -3.11
C MET A 30 -18.10 -6.07 -3.38
N LYS A 31 -18.46 -6.26 -4.64
CA LYS A 31 -19.84 -6.56 -5.05
C LYS A 31 -20.33 -7.90 -4.50
N LYS A 32 -19.52 -8.95 -4.65
CA LYS A 32 -19.85 -10.32 -4.26
C LYS A 32 -20.08 -10.46 -2.76
N TYR A 33 -19.23 -9.82 -1.95
CA TYR A 33 -19.26 -9.94 -0.49
C TYR A 33 -19.90 -8.75 0.22
N ASN A 34 -20.53 -7.83 -0.53
CA ASN A 34 -21.16 -6.63 -0.01
C ASN A 34 -20.22 -5.77 0.85
N ILE A 35 -18.96 -5.63 0.40
CA ILE A 35 -17.95 -4.75 1.02
C ILE A 35 -18.23 -3.33 0.56
N GLU A 36 -18.48 -2.43 1.51
CA GLU A 36 -18.82 -1.03 1.21
C GLU A 36 -17.61 -0.21 0.81
N LYS A 37 -16.49 -0.42 1.52
CA LYS A 37 -15.26 0.34 1.32
C LYS A 37 -14.04 -0.57 1.44
N VAL A 38 -12.99 -0.24 0.70
CA VAL A 38 -11.69 -0.90 0.79
C VAL A 38 -10.57 0.13 0.94
N LEU A 39 -9.52 -0.27 1.65
CA LEU A 39 -8.26 0.45 1.73
C LEU A 39 -7.20 -0.37 1.00
N VAL A 40 -6.71 0.13 -0.12
CA VAL A 40 -5.80 -0.59 -1.00
C VAL A 40 -4.34 -0.15 -0.85
N SER A 41 -3.43 -1.10 -0.94
CA SER A 41 -1.99 -0.88 -1.08
C SER A 41 -1.49 -1.58 -2.33
N ASN A 42 -0.60 -0.94 -3.09
CA ASN A 42 -0.09 -1.50 -4.34
C ASN A 42 1.15 -2.38 -4.08
N SER A 43 1.03 -3.68 -4.34
CA SER A 43 2.10 -4.67 -4.15
C SER A 43 3.31 -4.47 -5.09
N GLU A 44 3.18 -3.68 -6.15
CA GLU A 44 4.31 -3.31 -7.02
C GLU A 44 5.38 -2.49 -6.28
N SER A 45 5.08 -2.02 -5.06
CA SER A 45 6.05 -1.39 -4.15
C SER A 45 6.93 -2.37 -3.38
N ALA A 46 6.75 -3.68 -3.50
CA ALA A 46 7.65 -4.65 -2.88
C ALA A 46 9.08 -4.42 -3.36
N GLU A 47 10.04 -4.44 -2.42
CA GLU A 47 11.46 -4.21 -2.68
C GLU A 47 12.27 -5.50 -2.74
N ALA A 48 11.81 -6.53 -2.03
CA ALA A 48 12.47 -7.82 -1.91
C ALA A 48 11.50 -8.96 -2.21
N ASP A 49 12.06 -10.08 -2.65
CA ASP A 49 11.34 -11.32 -2.90
C ASP A 49 11.02 -12.10 -1.60
N HIS A 50 10.50 -13.31 -1.75
CA HIS A 50 10.15 -14.21 -0.64
C HIS A 50 11.36 -14.75 0.14
N GLU A 51 12.57 -14.58 -0.38
CA GLU A 51 13.82 -14.90 0.30
C GLU A 51 14.49 -13.66 0.89
N GLN A 52 13.76 -12.52 0.93
CA GLN A 52 14.27 -11.21 1.36
C GLN A 52 15.47 -10.70 0.55
N LYS A 53 15.60 -11.15 -0.69
CA LYS A 53 16.59 -10.63 -1.64
C LYS A 53 15.97 -9.46 -2.40
N LEU A 54 16.73 -8.37 -2.51
CA LEU A 54 16.27 -7.20 -3.26
C LEU A 54 15.97 -7.58 -4.72
N LEU A 55 14.83 -7.12 -5.19
CA LEU A 55 14.44 -7.27 -6.59
C LEU A 55 15.42 -6.51 -7.49
N PRO A 56 15.77 -7.05 -8.67
CA PRO A 56 16.49 -6.32 -9.69
C PRO A 56 15.84 -4.97 -9.99
N GLN A 57 16.67 -3.95 -10.25
CA GLN A 57 16.16 -2.58 -10.44
C GLN A 57 15.16 -2.49 -11.60
N GLU A 58 15.35 -3.28 -12.65
CA GLU A 58 14.47 -3.35 -13.82
C GLU A 58 13.07 -3.93 -13.52
N LEU A 59 12.91 -4.63 -12.39
CA LEU A 59 11.63 -5.16 -11.92
C LEU A 59 10.94 -4.26 -10.90
N GLN A 60 11.62 -3.21 -10.46
CA GLN A 60 11.08 -2.29 -9.47
C GLN A 60 10.40 -1.11 -10.14
N ILE A 61 9.27 -0.68 -9.60
CA ILE A 61 8.68 0.61 -9.92
C ILE A 61 8.88 1.59 -8.76
N SER A 62 8.91 2.88 -9.03
CA SER A 62 9.05 3.85 -7.95
C SER A 62 7.81 3.90 -7.07
N GLN A 63 8.00 4.22 -5.78
CA GLN A 63 6.88 4.41 -4.86
C GLN A 63 5.91 5.51 -5.33
N VAL A 64 6.41 6.53 -6.02
CA VAL A 64 5.57 7.58 -6.62
C VAL A 64 4.65 7.00 -7.69
N LYS A 65 5.19 6.24 -8.66
CA LYS A 65 4.38 5.61 -9.72
C LYS A 65 3.38 4.60 -9.18
N SER A 66 3.79 3.82 -8.18
CA SER A 66 2.90 2.87 -7.50
C SER A 66 1.73 3.60 -6.82
N LEU A 67 2.03 4.72 -6.14
CA LEU A 67 1.03 5.54 -5.50
C LEU A 67 0.10 6.23 -6.50
N GLU A 68 0.61 6.77 -7.61
CA GLU A 68 -0.20 7.35 -8.68
C GLU A 68 -1.24 6.38 -9.23
N LYS A 69 -0.87 5.12 -9.47
CA LYS A 69 -1.79 4.06 -9.90
C LYS A 69 -2.91 3.86 -8.86
N SER A 70 -2.56 3.76 -7.59
CA SER A 70 -3.52 3.57 -6.51
C SER A 70 -4.48 4.76 -6.37
N ILE A 71 -3.97 5.99 -6.46
CA ILE A 71 -4.78 7.22 -6.42
C ILE A 71 -5.74 7.26 -7.60
N LYS A 72 -5.28 6.92 -8.80
CA LYS A 72 -6.16 6.85 -9.99
C LYS A 72 -7.32 5.90 -9.74
N PHE A 73 -7.04 4.68 -9.30
CA PHE A 73 -8.07 3.68 -8.99
C PHE A 73 -9.07 4.19 -7.94
N ALA A 74 -8.57 4.84 -6.87
CA ALA A 74 -9.43 5.40 -5.84
C ALA A 74 -10.33 6.54 -6.35
N LYS A 75 -9.79 7.42 -7.20
CA LYS A 75 -10.56 8.54 -7.78
C LYS A 75 -11.63 8.07 -8.77
N GLU A 76 -11.33 7.04 -9.56
CA GLU A 76 -12.29 6.40 -10.46
C GLU A 76 -13.41 5.66 -9.69
N ASN A 77 -13.17 5.32 -8.41
CA ASN A 77 -14.12 4.64 -7.52
C ASN A 77 -14.36 5.44 -6.22
N SER A 78 -14.58 6.73 -6.37
CA SER A 78 -14.74 7.68 -5.28
C SER A 78 -15.77 7.24 -4.24
N GLY A 79 -15.43 7.38 -2.98
CA GLY A 79 -16.28 6.99 -1.85
C GLY A 79 -16.25 5.51 -1.50
N LYS A 80 -15.62 4.66 -2.33
CA LYS A 80 -15.52 3.20 -2.13
C LYS A 80 -14.09 2.73 -1.94
N VAL A 81 -13.16 3.26 -2.71
CA VAL A 81 -11.75 2.87 -2.68
C VAL A 81 -10.93 3.99 -2.07
N TYR A 82 -10.10 3.64 -1.10
CA TYR A 82 -9.14 4.50 -0.43
C TYR A 82 -7.74 3.89 -0.52
N VAL A 83 -6.71 4.68 -0.26
CA VAL A 83 -5.31 4.31 -0.50
C VAL A 83 -4.51 4.35 0.79
N ALA A 84 -3.66 3.33 0.97
CA ALA A 84 -2.53 3.34 1.88
C ALA A 84 -1.24 3.23 1.04
N PRO A 85 -0.49 4.32 0.81
CA PRO A 85 0.79 4.26 0.13
C PRO A 85 1.69 3.21 0.76
N TRP A 86 2.22 2.28 -0.06
CA TRP A 86 3.21 1.32 0.39
C TRP A 86 4.59 1.90 0.12
N PHE A 87 5.31 2.20 1.18
CA PHE A 87 6.62 2.83 1.10
C PHE A 87 7.75 1.84 0.83
N LYS A 88 8.85 2.38 0.28
CA LYS A 88 10.06 1.63 -0.12
C LYS A 88 11.29 2.13 0.64
N PRO A 89 11.36 1.93 1.97
CA PRO A 89 12.42 2.52 2.78
C PRO A 89 13.82 1.97 2.51
N LYS A 90 13.93 0.78 1.95
CA LYS A 90 15.22 0.15 1.64
C LYS A 90 15.86 0.71 0.37
N THR A 91 15.06 0.97 -0.65
CA THR A 91 15.55 1.29 -2.01
C THR A 91 15.30 2.73 -2.43
N GLU A 92 14.40 3.44 -1.77
CA GLU A 92 14.07 4.82 -2.11
C GLU A 92 14.15 5.76 -0.90
N LYS A 93 14.24 7.04 -1.18
CA LYS A 93 14.13 8.12 -0.21
C LYS A 93 12.84 8.88 -0.44
N ILE A 94 12.41 9.61 0.59
CA ILE A 94 11.29 10.55 0.45
C ILE A 94 11.75 11.69 -0.45
N SER A 95 10.96 11.95 -1.49
CA SER A 95 11.15 13.07 -2.42
C SER A 95 10.06 14.12 -2.22
N ASP A 96 10.33 15.35 -2.66
CA ASP A 96 9.29 16.40 -2.69
C ASP A 96 8.09 16.00 -3.54
N GLU A 97 8.32 15.22 -4.60
CA GLU A 97 7.26 14.68 -5.46
C GLU A 97 6.33 13.76 -4.67
N LEU A 98 6.88 12.84 -3.85
CA LEU A 98 6.10 11.96 -3.00
C LEU A 98 5.29 12.76 -1.95
N ILE A 99 5.93 13.71 -1.30
CA ILE A 99 5.28 14.59 -0.30
C ILE A 99 4.10 15.34 -0.94
N ASN A 100 4.34 15.99 -2.08
CA ASN A 100 3.31 16.73 -2.80
C ASN A 100 2.16 15.83 -3.28
N LEU A 101 2.49 14.61 -3.75
CA LEU A 101 1.50 13.65 -4.20
C LEU A 101 0.59 13.21 -3.03
N ILE A 102 1.15 12.95 -1.86
CA ILE A 102 0.38 12.63 -0.65
C ILE A 102 -0.47 13.82 -0.24
N GLN A 103 0.14 14.99 -0.09
CA GLN A 103 -0.54 16.21 0.39
C GLN A 103 -1.74 16.58 -0.47
N ASN A 104 -1.62 16.44 -1.79
CA ASN A 104 -2.68 16.80 -2.73
C ASN A 104 -3.78 15.74 -2.87
N ASN A 105 -3.65 14.58 -2.19
CA ASN A 105 -4.59 13.46 -2.32
C ASN A 105 -5.05 12.89 -0.96
N LEU A 106 -5.01 13.70 0.12
CA LEU A 106 -5.48 13.30 1.44
C LEU A 106 -6.99 13.01 1.49
N ASP A 107 -7.73 13.42 0.48
CA ASP A 107 -9.13 13.05 0.28
C ASP A 107 -9.32 11.54 0.09
N VAL A 108 -8.38 10.87 -0.57
CA VAL A 108 -8.41 9.41 -0.83
C VAL A 108 -7.36 8.63 -0.03
N ILE A 109 -6.25 9.23 0.39
CA ILE A 109 -5.22 8.58 1.22
C ILE A 109 -5.67 8.60 2.68
N LYS A 110 -5.76 7.41 3.32
CA LYS A 110 -6.31 7.28 4.69
C LYS A 110 -5.41 6.55 5.66
N ALA A 111 -4.31 5.96 5.19
CA ALA A 111 -3.29 5.33 6.01
C ALA A 111 -1.98 5.28 5.21
N VAL A 112 -0.91 4.76 5.81
CA VAL A 112 0.33 4.37 5.14
C VAL A 112 0.59 2.88 5.37
N LYS A 113 1.27 2.24 4.42
CA LYS A 113 1.59 0.80 4.49
C LYS A 113 3.09 0.58 4.55
N PHE A 114 3.50 -0.24 5.52
CA PHE A 114 4.84 -0.83 5.59
C PHE A 114 4.77 -2.34 5.44
N HIS A 115 5.80 -2.91 4.85
CA HIS A 115 5.95 -4.35 4.73
C HIS A 115 7.41 -4.73 5.02
N PRO A 116 7.80 -4.85 6.30
CA PRO A 116 9.19 -5.13 6.70
C PRO A 116 9.78 -6.33 5.97
N TYR A 117 9.04 -7.43 5.87
CA TYR A 117 9.49 -8.63 5.16
C TYR A 117 9.87 -8.35 3.70
N HIS A 118 9.02 -7.66 2.93
CA HIS A 118 9.27 -7.32 1.53
C HIS A 118 10.13 -6.05 1.34
N SER A 119 10.57 -5.42 2.42
CA SER A 119 11.64 -4.42 2.41
C SER A 119 12.98 -4.99 2.87
N ALA A 120 13.01 -6.25 3.33
CA ALA A 120 14.17 -6.88 3.97
C ALA A 120 14.76 -5.99 5.07
N LEU A 121 13.88 -5.47 5.94
CA LEU A 121 14.18 -4.60 7.09
C LEU A 121 13.35 -5.03 8.28
N ASP A 122 13.90 -4.85 9.47
CA ASP A 122 13.10 -4.86 10.70
C ASP A 122 12.30 -3.56 10.82
N PHE A 123 11.15 -3.58 11.50
CA PHE A 123 10.30 -2.39 11.59
C PHE A 123 10.96 -1.26 12.39
N ASP A 124 11.91 -1.57 13.28
CA ASP A 124 12.71 -0.61 14.06
C ASP A 124 14.00 -0.18 13.36
N ASP A 125 14.21 -0.58 12.10
CA ASP A 125 15.35 -0.12 11.31
C ASP A 125 15.28 1.40 11.11
N PRO A 126 16.41 2.14 11.30
CA PRO A 126 16.45 3.59 11.12
C PRO A 126 15.96 4.10 9.76
N LEU A 127 15.98 3.27 8.71
CA LEU A 127 15.45 3.63 7.40
C LEU A 127 13.92 3.82 7.39
N MET A 128 13.22 3.25 8.38
CA MET A 128 11.78 3.45 8.55
C MET A 128 11.43 4.84 9.10
N ASN A 129 12.30 5.43 9.91
CA ASN A 129 12.01 6.66 10.66
C ASN A 129 11.51 7.83 9.78
N PRO A 130 12.15 8.18 8.65
CA PRO A 130 11.67 9.28 7.82
C PRO A 130 10.24 9.08 7.31
N TYR A 131 9.85 7.83 7.05
CA TYR A 131 8.50 7.49 6.58
C TYR A 131 7.48 7.47 7.72
N LEU A 132 7.89 7.12 8.94
CA LEU A 132 7.06 7.24 10.14
C LEU A 132 6.83 8.72 10.48
N ASP A 133 7.86 9.55 10.39
CA ASP A 133 7.75 11.01 10.54
C ASP A 133 6.79 11.61 9.50
N LEU A 134 6.84 11.12 8.26
CA LEU A 134 5.93 11.55 7.20
C LEU A 134 4.48 11.15 7.51
N ALA A 135 4.26 9.96 8.05
CA ALA A 135 2.93 9.50 8.47
C ALA A 135 2.39 10.38 9.60
N GLU A 136 3.23 10.72 10.58
CA GLU A 136 2.87 11.63 11.67
C GLU A 136 2.55 13.03 11.14
N GLN A 137 3.39 13.58 10.25
CA GLN A 137 3.18 14.89 9.63
C GLN A 137 1.80 15.04 8.99
N PHE A 138 1.32 13.99 8.33
CA PHE A 138 0.01 13.98 7.67
C PHE A 138 -1.10 13.38 8.53
N ASN A 139 -0.81 13.02 9.79
CA ASN A 139 -1.75 12.38 10.71
C ASN A 139 -2.40 11.12 10.10
N LEU A 140 -1.59 10.28 9.45
CA LEU A 140 -2.02 9.05 8.81
C LEU A 140 -1.69 7.84 9.70
N PRO A 141 -2.64 6.96 9.99
CA PRO A 141 -2.37 5.71 10.69
C PRO A 141 -1.44 4.80 9.89
N VAL A 142 -0.68 3.98 10.59
CA VAL A 142 0.25 3.02 10.00
C VAL A 142 -0.36 1.63 9.97
N ILE A 143 -0.32 0.99 8.81
CA ILE A 143 -0.61 -0.43 8.62
C ILE A 143 0.72 -1.14 8.33
N THR A 144 1.05 -2.17 9.09
CA THR A 144 2.26 -2.96 8.88
C THR A 144 1.96 -4.44 8.78
N HIS A 145 2.70 -5.12 7.91
CA HIS A 145 2.78 -6.57 7.93
C HIS A 145 3.64 -7.02 9.11
N THR A 146 3.20 -8.05 9.81
CA THR A 146 3.86 -8.56 11.03
C THR A 146 4.28 -10.03 10.96
N GLY A 147 3.95 -10.73 9.87
CA GLY A 147 4.34 -12.11 9.65
C GLY A 147 5.80 -12.26 9.19
N THR A 148 6.34 -13.47 9.35
CA THR A 148 7.70 -13.85 8.96
C THR A 148 7.79 -14.47 7.56
N GLY A 149 6.67 -14.59 6.85
CA GLY A 149 6.60 -15.15 5.51
C GLY A 149 5.19 -15.10 4.92
N GLU A 150 5.04 -15.55 3.67
CA GLU A 150 3.76 -15.53 2.96
C GLU A 150 2.69 -16.45 3.57
N ASN A 151 3.12 -17.47 4.31
CA ASN A 151 2.20 -18.44 4.89
C ASN A 151 1.65 -18.02 6.26
N ASP A 152 2.06 -16.84 6.74
CA ASP A 152 1.71 -16.31 8.06
C ASP A 152 0.61 -15.23 7.99
N CYS A 153 -0.06 -15.09 6.83
CA CYS A 153 -1.15 -14.14 6.60
C CYS A 153 -2.52 -14.82 6.60
#